data_6075644f5b7aeeacb32acd7d19c47c3f
#
_entry.id   6075644f5b7aeeacb32acd7d19c47c3f
#
_cell.length_a   1.000
_cell.length_b   1.000
_cell.length_c   1.000
_cell.angle_alpha   90.00
_cell.angle_beta   90.00
_cell.angle_gamma   90.00
#
_symmetry.space_group_name_H-M   'P 1'
#
loop_
_entity.id
_entity.type
_entity.pdbx_description
1 polymer ?
#
loop_
_entity_poly.entity_id
_entity_poly.type
_entity_poly.pdbx_seq_one_letter_code
_entity_poly.pdbx_strand_id
1 'polypeptide(L)'
;MANTPTFDLDAFGNVPMNCMTLIAGKAASATGHVLVGHNEDDGGHIVVRHGYVPPRDWAAGAAMPAEKGCASIPQAAHTLGYYWVEYRKDETGLSNADGFVNECGVVITSNSMGTSRESADNAACVKDGGIAYNLRRALAERAQTARDGARILMELVDEWGYAPSGRAYTIADQSEAFMFQLARGRHYMGARVPDDAIAVMPNHFNLHGLNDYPEQFYPADLVTYAVSRGWYKPAKDGDFSDFDFAKAYQAEDEFFGPRNVMRQKNGLRIALDRPWSVEKEGMPFCIRANRPVPPQMMAEILSSHYEGTRDCCAHFGPGLSPHDASSIRYICTGTTLESDLFILRDDPKLTTVMSSFGRPCQLPYVALHPLLAQPDALDPMADASGRMESHLAPETGACCWRDTPWWRMRAFETQAELLFSDVSGGLRALMERMLAQGLESDARLCEKLALLLAEGDEAEARKTAEQADDSALHAALHTLEDYACANFAAVRLSLPMALSVCPQEGERVRAVFHTARTPVENAMILGVIHTNTKLAFASVIPGTLQSIGGDAYAAEFDAVRLSSVIQSAGQYMLALGGRCADGRPFAGLETAAFQK
;
A
#
# COMPACT_ATOMS: atom_id res chain seq x y z
N MET A 1 -27.84 -21.12 -18.09
CA MET A 1 -27.52 -19.69 -18.22
C MET A 1 -26.66 -19.34 -17.02
N ALA A 2 -25.36 -19.22 -17.21
CA ALA A 2 -24.46 -18.79 -16.16
C ALA A 2 -24.73 -17.31 -15.91
N ASN A 3 -25.05 -16.95 -14.67
CA ASN A 3 -25.15 -15.56 -14.26
C ASN A 3 -23.81 -14.88 -14.54
N THR A 4 -23.78 -14.01 -15.53
CA THR A 4 -22.68 -13.07 -15.71
C THR A 4 -22.65 -12.21 -14.44
N PRO A 5 -21.55 -12.16 -13.69
CA PRO A 5 -21.48 -11.28 -12.53
C PRO A 5 -21.74 -9.86 -12.98
N THR A 6 -22.80 -9.25 -12.51
CA THR A 6 -23.05 -7.83 -12.68
C THR A 6 -22.09 -7.11 -11.72
N PHE A 7 -21.10 -6.45 -12.26
CA PHE A 7 -20.21 -5.58 -11.51
C PHE A 7 -20.97 -4.33 -11.06
N ASP A 8 -20.96 -4.09 -9.75
CA ASP A 8 -21.47 -2.86 -9.16
C ASP A 8 -20.35 -1.81 -9.16
N LEU A 9 -20.38 -0.90 -10.13
CA LEU A 9 -19.41 0.18 -10.28
C LEU A 9 -19.46 1.19 -9.12
N ASP A 10 -20.61 1.34 -8.47
CA ASP A 10 -20.76 2.22 -7.30
C ASP A 10 -19.99 1.66 -6.08
N ALA A 11 -19.76 0.36 -6.03
CA ALA A 11 -18.91 -0.25 -5.01
C ALA A 11 -17.43 0.19 -5.10
N PHE A 12 -16.94 0.59 -6.27
CA PHE A 12 -15.57 1.08 -6.45
C PHE A 12 -15.38 2.54 -6.02
N GLY A 13 -16.40 3.37 -6.11
CA GLY A 13 -16.36 4.77 -5.66
C GLY A 13 -16.18 4.92 -4.14
N ASN A 14 -16.57 3.91 -3.39
CA ASN A 14 -16.56 3.85 -1.93
C ASN A 14 -15.68 2.75 -1.34
N VAL A 15 -14.64 2.29 -2.07
CA VAL A 15 -13.70 1.32 -1.48
C VAL A 15 -12.91 2.03 -0.38
N PRO A 16 -13.13 1.70 0.90
CA PRO A 16 -12.39 2.35 1.97
C PRO A 16 -10.90 2.02 1.82
N MET A 17 -10.04 2.99 2.09
CA MET A 17 -8.60 2.78 2.24
C MET A 17 -8.39 1.70 3.30
N ASN A 18 -7.60 0.68 3.00
CA ASN A 18 -7.51 -0.50 3.85
C ASN A 18 -6.08 -1.01 3.95
N CYS A 19 -5.19 -0.17 4.43
CA CYS A 19 -3.80 -0.53 4.70
C CYS A 19 -3.70 -1.70 5.68
N MET A 20 -2.55 -2.37 5.68
CA MET A 20 -2.24 -3.44 6.63
C MET A 20 -0.84 -3.20 7.19
N THR A 21 -0.71 -3.17 8.51
CA THR A 21 0.60 -3.05 9.16
C THR A 21 0.89 -4.27 10.04
N LEU A 22 2.13 -4.71 9.99
CA LEU A 22 2.68 -5.77 10.82
C LEU A 22 3.90 -5.22 11.58
N ILE A 23 4.06 -5.60 12.83
CA ILE A 23 5.24 -5.25 13.62
C ILE A 23 5.71 -6.50 14.34
N ALA A 24 6.97 -6.86 14.16
CA ALA A 24 7.61 -7.88 14.99
C ALA A 24 8.67 -7.23 15.89
N GLY A 25 8.51 -7.38 17.19
CA GLY A 25 9.49 -6.91 18.16
C GLY A 25 10.85 -7.62 17.99
N LYS A 26 11.91 -7.02 18.49
CA LYS A 26 13.30 -7.46 18.28
C LYS A 26 13.54 -8.92 18.68
N ALA A 27 12.94 -9.36 19.79
CA ALA A 27 13.07 -10.74 20.28
C ALA A 27 12.12 -11.73 19.57
N ALA A 28 11.01 -11.25 19.00
CA ALA A 28 10.12 -12.06 18.19
C ALA A 28 10.68 -12.31 16.80
N SER A 29 11.44 -11.37 16.27
CA SER A 29 12.01 -11.43 14.93
C SER A 29 13.07 -12.55 14.78
N ALA A 30 13.07 -13.24 13.65
CA ALA A 30 14.10 -14.21 13.31
C ALA A 30 15.44 -13.57 12.94
N THR A 31 15.45 -12.26 12.61
CA THR A 31 16.66 -11.51 12.26
C THR A 31 17.34 -10.87 13.47
N GLY A 32 16.68 -10.85 14.63
CA GLY A 32 17.14 -10.11 15.81
C GLY A 32 16.99 -8.58 15.67
N HIS A 33 16.31 -8.11 14.63
CA HIS A 33 15.98 -6.70 14.41
C HIS A 33 14.48 -6.47 14.53
N VAL A 34 14.05 -5.25 14.87
CA VAL A 34 12.64 -4.86 14.73
C VAL A 34 12.27 -4.92 13.26
N LEU A 35 11.13 -5.54 12.96
CA LEU A 35 10.58 -5.61 11.60
C LEU A 35 9.25 -4.87 11.55
N VAL A 36 9.05 -4.08 10.50
CA VAL A 36 7.76 -3.46 10.19
C VAL A 36 7.38 -3.88 8.78
N GLY A 37 6.15 -4.33 8.59
CA GLY A 37 5.57 -4.63 7.27
C GLY A 37 4.36 -3.75 7.04
N HIS A 38 4.20 -3.22 5.82
CA HIS A 38 3.09 -2.33 5.51
C HIS A 38 2.61 -2.51 4.07
N ASN A 39 1.30 -2.71 3.90
CA ASN A 39 0.63 -2.49 2.61
C ASN A 39 -0.06 -1.14 2.66
N GLU A 40 0.27 -0.27 1.72
CA GLU A 40 -0.52 0.94 1.48
C GLU A 40 -1.58 0.66 0.44
N ASP A 41 -2.82 0.84 0.85
CA ASP A 41 -3.99 0.69 -0.01
C ASP A 41 -4.68 2.06 -0.16
N ASP A 42 -4.78 2.57 -1.37
CA ASP A 42 -5.56 3.78 -1.65
C ASP A 42 -6.28 3.68 -2.99
N GLY A 43 -7.33 4.44 -3.14
CA GLY A 43 -8.10 4.54 -4.37
C GLY A 43 -7.91 5.87 -5.08
N GLY A 44 -7.95 5.86 -6.40
CA GLY A 44 -7.87 7.06 -7.25
C GLY A 44 -6.63 7.10 -8.14
N HIS A 45 -6.34 8.29 -8.65
CA HIS A 45 -5.23 8.52 -9.55
C HIS A 45 -3.94 8.74 -8.75
N ILE A 46 -3.18 7.69 -8.49
CA ILE A 46 -1.98 7.75 -7.66
C ILE A 46 -0.79 7.16 -8.41
N VAL A 47 0.26 7.94 -8.58
CA VAL A 47 1.57 7.47 -9.03
C VAL A 47 2.48 7.39 -7.80
N VAL A 48 3.11 6.26 -7.62
CA VAL A 48 4.01 6.01 -6.48
C VAL A 48 5.45 6.32 -6.90
N ARG A 49 6.16 7.04 -6.07
CA ARG A 49 7.57 7.38 -6.29
C ARG A 49 8.37 7.23 -5.00
N HIS A 50 9.45 6.49 -5.09
CA HIS A 50 10.46 6.40 -4.04
C HIS A 50 11.42 7.57 -4.13
N GLY A 51 11.67 8.25 -3.02
CA GLY A 51 12.59 9.36 -3.03
C GLY A 51 13.14 9.72 -1.66
N TYR A 52 14.22 10.43 -1.65
CA TYR A 52 14.87 10.95 -0.45
C TYR A 52 14.73 12.47 -0.37
N VAL A 53 14.31 12.96 0.79
CA VAL A 53 14.24 14.39 1.11
C VAL A 53 15.45 14.73 1.98
N PRO A 54 16.36 15.62 1.53
CA PRO A 54 17.54 15.94 2.31
C PRO A 54 17.20 16.74 3.58
N PRO A 55 18.04 16.68 4.62
CA PRO A 55 17.88 17.50 5.81
C PRO A 55 17.93 19.00 5.43
N ARG A 56 17.23 19.82 6.22
CA ARG A 56 17.11 21.25 5.90
C ARG A 56 17.04 22.12 7.15
N ASP A 57 17.75 23.26 7.11
CA ASP A 57 17.60 24.34 8.07
C ASP A 57 16.50 25.33 7.64
N TRP A 58 15.70 25.77 8.59
CA TRP A 58 14.56 26.64 8.35
C TRP A 58 14.75 28.00 9.06
N ALA A 59 14.27 29.05 8.42
CA ALA A 59 14.27 30.38 9.02
C ALA A 59 13.38 30.41 10.28
N ALA A 60 13.73 31.25 11.22
CA ALA A 60 12.90 31.47 12.41
C ALA A 60 11.48 31.89 12.02
N GLY A 61 10.49 31.26 12.62
CA GLY A 61 9.07 31.50 12.31
C GLY A 61 8.55 30.79 11.05
N ALA A 62 9.35 29.93 10.41
CA ALA A 62 8.85 29.06 9.35
C ALA A 62 7.73 28.16 9.84
N ALA A 63 6.80 27.83 8.95
CA ALA A 63 5.73 26.89 9.21
C ALA A 63 5.81 25.70 8.25
N MET A 64 5.33 24.55 8.71
CA MET A 64 5.09 23.42 7.82
C MET A 64 4.05 23.79 6.77
N PRO A 65 4.14 23.24 5.54
CA PRO A 65 3.07 23.40 4.56
C PRO A 65 1.75 22.87 5.14
N ALA A 66 0.76 23.74 5.22
CA ALA A 66 -0.54 23.34 5.75
C ALA A 66 -1.37 22.61 4.68
N GLU A 67 -1.98 21.50 5.06
CA GLU A 67 -3.05 20.89 4.28
C GLU A 67 -4.28 21.81 4.28
N LYS A 68 -5.05 21.80 3.22
CA LYS A 68 -6.22 22.67 3.09
C LYS A 68 -7.17 22.50 4.27
N GLY A 69 -7.43 23.57 5.00
CA GLY A 69 -8.31 23.59 6.17
C GLY A 69 -7.67 23.10 7.47
N CYS A 70 -6.38 22.82 7.48
CA CYS A 70 -5.61 22.41 8.67
C CYS A 70 -4.77 23.57 9.24
N ALA A 71 -4.29 23.36 10.48
CA ALA A 71 -3.50 24.33 11.20
C ALA A 71 -2.14 24.61 10.53
N SER A 72 -1.67 25.85 10.66
CA SER A 72 -0.31 26.24 10.30
C SER A 72 0.62 25.89 11.47
N ILE A 73 1.28 24.74 11.39
CA ILE A 73 2.13 24.23 12.46
C ILE A 73 3.55 24.80 12.32
N PRO A 74 4.16 25.31 13.41
CA PRO A 74 5.53 25.78 13.39
C PRO A 74 6.49 24.69 12.90
N GLN A 75 7.40 25.07 11.98
CA GLN A 75 8.44 24.15 11.53
C GLN A 75 9.59 24.08 12.55
N ALA A 76 10.21 22.90 12.66
CA ALA A 76 11.46 22.78 13.41
C ALA A 76 12.57 23.61 12.78
N ALA A 77 13.49 24.14 13.58
CA ALA A 77 14.62 24.93 13.06
C ALA A 77 15.52 24.11 12.12
N HIS A 78 15.64 22.81 12.39
CA HIS A 78 16.30 21.82 11.56
C HIS A 78 15.37 20.64 11.35
N THR A 79 15.23 20.15 10.13
CA THR A 79 14.50 18.93 9.81
C THR A 79 15.47 17.84 9.35
N LEU A 80 15.25 16.63 9.84
CA LEU A 80 16.02 15.45 9.46
C LEU A 80 15.78 15.11 7.98
N GLY A 81 16.77 14.51 7.33
CA GLY A 81 16.60 13.89 6.03
C GLY A 81 15.78 12.59 6.16
N TYR A 82 14.98 12.28 5.16
CA TYR A 82 14.16 11.08 5.17
C TYR A 82 13.88 10.54 3.77
N TYR A 83 13.81 9.24 3.66
CA TYR A 83 13.20 8.53 2.56
C TYR A 83 11.70 8.44 2.78
N TRP A 84 10.93 8.49 1.70
CA TRP A 84 9.51 8.26 1.70
C TRP A 84 9.01 7.63 0.41
N VAL A 85 7.86 6.99 0.49
CA VAL A 85 7.10 6.54 -0.67
C VAL A 85 6.05 7.61 -0.97
N GLU A 86 6.32 8.42 -1.98
CA GLU A 86 5.49 9.57 -2.36
C GLU A 86 4.30 9.12 -3.21
N TYR A 87 3.08 9.44 -2.76
CA TYR A 87 1.86 9.23 -3.52
C TYR A 87 1.37 10.55 -4.09
N ARG A 88 1.19 10.59 -5.40
CA ARG A 88 0.67 11.78 -6.06
C ARG A 88 -0.77 11.59 -6.44
N LYS A 89 -1.61 12.50 -5.95
CA LYS A 89 -3.02 12.64 -6.32
C LYS A 89 -3.17 13.83 -7.26
N ASP A 90 -3.91 13.67 -8.36
CA ASP A 90 -4.11 14.71 -9.39
C ASP A 90 -4.69 16.02 -8.85
N GLU A 91 -5.44 15.96 -7.76
CA GLU A 91 -6.28 17.05 -7.27
C GLU A 91 -5.66 17.84 -6.12
N THR A 92 -4.53 17.40 -5.58
CA THR A 92 -3.89 18.04 -4.44
C THR A 92 -2.52 18.57 -4.82
N GLY A 93 -2.32 19.87 -4.77
CA GLY A 93 -1.03 20.51 -5.02
C GLY A 93 0.08 20.13 -4.04
N LEU A 94 -0.18 19.29 -3.03
CA LEU A 94 0.80 18.82 -2.06
C LEU A 94 1.14 17.36 -2.30
N SER A 95 2.43 17.05 -2.29
CA SER A 95 2.90 15.67 -2.23
C SER A 95 2.51 15.05 -0.89
N ASN A 96 1.92 13.87 -0.94
CA ASN A 96 1.58 13.07 0.22
C ASN A 96 2.34 11.75 0.17
N ALA A 97 2.58 11.11 1.31
CA ALA A 97 3.35 9.87 1.36
C ALA A 97 3.05 9.03 2.59
N ASP A 98 3.51 7.80 2.54
CA ASP A 98 3.68 6.90 3.68
C ASP A 98 5.07 6.22 3.59
N GLY A 99 5.35 5.21 4.42
CA GLY A 99 6.58 4.44 4.34
C GLY A 99 7.84 5.27 4.57
N PHE A 100 7.81 6.17 5.56
CA PHE A 100 8.97 7.03 5.87
C PHE A 100 10.05 6.27 6.61
N VAL A 101 11.30 6.56 6.26
CA VAL A 101 12.50 6.20 7.06
C VAL A 101 13.39 7.43 7.15
N ASN A 102 13.59 7.99 8.33
CA ASN A 102 14.46 9.15 8.49
C ASN A 102 15.94 8.75 8.72
N GLU A 103 16.85 9.72 8.66
CA GLU A 103 18.30 9.49 8.80
C GLU A 103 18.73 8.93 10.15
N CYS A 104 17.86 8.98 11.17
CA CYS A 104 18.05 8.31 12.46
C CYS A 104 17.53 6.87 12.45
N GLY A 105 16.98 6.37 11.33
CA GLY A 105 16.42 5.03 11.20
C GLY A 105 15.02 4.88 11.80
N VAL A 106 14.32 5.98 12.05
CA VAL A 106 12.94 5.93 12.53
C VAL A 106 11.99 5.72 11.36
N VAL A 107 11.24 4.63 11.40
CA VAL A 107 10.20 4.29 10.43
C VAL A 107 8.86 4.83 10.91
N ILE A 108 8.12 5.47 10.03
CA ILE A 108 6.75 5.94 10.25
C ILE A 108 5.85 5.41 9.15
N THR A 109 4.82 4.65 9.53
CA THR A 109 3.72 4.26 8.65
C THR A 109 2.39 4.55 9.31
N SER A 110 1.30 4.51 8.54
CA SER A 110 -0.02 4.79 9.11
C SER A 110 -1.15 4.07 8.39
N ASN A 111 -2.16 3.65 9.15
CA ASN A 111 -3.37 3.04 8.61
C ASN A 111 -4.55 3.98 8.84
N SER A 112 -5.36 4.21 7.81
CA SER A 112 -6.68 4.80 8.02
C SER A 112 -7.46 3.89 8.96
N MET A 113 -8.00 4.43 10.03
CA MET A 113 -8.92 3.70 10.91
C MET A 113 -10.35 4.01 10.50
N GLY A 114 -11.26 3.10 10.70
CA GLY A 114 -12.67 3.33 10.52
C GLY A 114 -13.14 4.61 11.22
N THR A 115 -14.35 5.01 11.01
CA THR A 115 -14.88 6.26 11.53
C THR A 115 -14.80 6.30 13.05
N SER A 116 -14.15 7.32 13.62
CA SER A 116 -14.28 7.60 15.04
C SER A 116 -15.70 8.11 15.35
N ARG A 117 -16.18 7.94 16.58
CA ARG A 117 -17.47 8.50 17.00
C ARG A 117 -17.52 10.01 17.03
N GLU A 118 -16.37 10.68 17.03
CA GLU A 118 -16.34 12.15 16.99
C GLU A 118 -16.79 12.68 15.63
N SER A 119 -17.80 13.54 15.65
CA SER A 119 -18.37 14.11 14.44
C SER A 119 -17.38 15.04 13.72
N ALA A 120 -17.37 14.98 12.39
CA ALA A 120 -16.65 15.94 11.56
C ALA A 120 -17.11 17.39 11.78
N ASP A 121 -18.37 17.58 12.19
CA ASP A 121 -18.95 18.91 12.45
C ASP A 121 -18.51 19.50 13.80
N ASN A 122 -17.91 18.71 14.69
CA ASN A 122 -17.37 19.22 15.94
C ASN A 122 -16.03 19.92 15.72
N ALA A 123 -16.08 21.18 15.31
CA ALA A 123 -14.89 22.00 15.11
C ALA A 123 -14.13 22.29 16.42
N ALA A 124 -14.79 22.19 17.58
CA ALA A 124 -14.17 22.48 18.87
C ALA A 124 -13.18 21.41 19.35
N CYS A 125 -13.21 20.21 18.75
CA CYS A 125 -12.28 19.14 19.12
C CYS A 125 -10.86 19.33 18.53
N VAL A 126 -10.68 20.28 17.60
CA VAL A 126 -9.39 20.61 16.97
C VAL A 126 -9.12 22.11 17.05
N LYS A 127 -7.85 22.49 17.11
CA LYS A 127 -7.40 23.89 17.08
C LYS A 127 -7.03 24.29 15.66
N ASP A 128 -7.58 25.38 15.15
CA ASP A 128 -7.28 25.95 13.82
C ASP A 128 -7.38 24.93 12.67
N GLY A 129 -8.31 23.99 12.78
CA GLY A 129 -8.51 22.91 11.81
C GLY A 129 -7.68 21.64 12.06
N GLY A 130 -6.81 21.62 13.09
CA GLY A 130 -6.07 20.44 13.51
C GLY A 130 -4.89 20.06 12.60
N ILE A 131 -4.30 18.92 12.89
CA ILE A 131 -3.28 18.28 12.06
C ILE A 131 -3.87 17.05 11.36
N ALA A 132 -3.55 16.84 10.09
CA ALA A 132 -4.01 15.69 9.32
C ALA A 132 -2.83 14.80 8.87
N TYR A 133 -2.73 14.50 7.60
CA TYR A 133 -1.72 13.56 7.07
C TYR A 133 -0.28 14.06 7.24
N ASN A 134 -0.06 15.36 7.34
CA ASN A 134 1.25 15.95 7.63
C ASN A 134 1.83 15.55 9.00
N LEU A 135 1.05 14.94 9.89
CA LEU A 135 1.59 14.38 11.13
C LEU A 135 2.69 13.34 10.85
N ARG A 136 2.53 12.48 9.83
CA ARG A 136 3.56 11.52 9.40
C ARG A 136 4.87 12.21 9.07
N ARG A 137 4.78 13.26 8.25
CA ARG A 137 5.92 14.06 7.83
C ARG A 137 6.57 14.78 9.00
N ALA A 138 5.77 15.36 9.92
CA ALA A 138 6.29 16.00 11.12
C ALA A 138 7.11 15.04 11.98
N LEU A 139 6.69 13.78 12.07
CA LEU A 139 7.42 12.73 12.77
C LEU A 139 8.73 12.39 12.04
N ALA A 140 8.67 12.18 10.71
CA ALA A 140 9.87 11.89 9.92
C ALA A 140 10.91 13.01 9.98
N GLU A 141 10.47 14.27 9.93
CA GLU A 141 11.32 15.45 9.99
C GLU A 141 11.96 15.71 11.37
N ARG A 142 11.44 15.11 12.47
CA ARG A 142 11.79 15.54 13.84
C ARG A 142 12.22 14.42 14.78
N ALA A 143 11.72 13.19 14.60
CA ALA A 143 11.94 12.11 15.55
C ALA A 143 13.37 11.55 15.47
N GLN A 144 14.12 11.60 16.56
CA GLN A 144 15.46 11.00 16.64
C GLN A 144 15.42 9.52 17.04
N THR A 145 14.36 9.09 17.72
CA THR A 145 14.09 7.70 18.10
C THR A 145 12.60 7.43 17.99
N ALA A 146 12.20 6.16 18.01
CA ALA A 146 10.78 5.81 18.04
C ALA A 146 10.06 6.42 19.26
N ARG A 147 10.71 6.42 20.42
CA ARG A 147 10.18 7.03 21.65
C ARG A 147 10.05 8.54 21.56
N ASP A 148 11.01 9.21 20.94
CA ASP A 148 10.93 10.65 20.65
C ASP A 148 9.79 10.95 19.68
N GLY A 149 9.62 10.12 18.64
CA GLY A 149 8.48 10.21 17.72
C GLY A 149 7.12 10.03 18.43
N ALA A 150 7.03 9.08 19.36
CA ALA A 150 5.84 8.90 20.18
C ALA A 150 5.52 10.17 21.01
N ARG A 151 6.53 10.79 21.62
CA ARG A 151 6.39 12.06 22.37
C ARG A 151 5.93 13.19 21.46
N ILE A 152 6.56 13.36 20.30
CA ILE A 152 6.21 14.42 19.31
C ILE A 152 4.77 14.22 18.81
N LEU A 153 4.35 12.98 18.55
CA LEU A 153 2.96 12.68 18.14
C LEU A 153 1.98 13.16 19.22
N MET A 154 2.22 12.79 20.48
CA MET A 154 1.36 13.19 21.60
C MET A 154 1.28 14.70 21.73
N GLU A 155 2.42 15.41 21.73
CA GLU A 155 2.47 16.88 21.81
C GLU A 155 1.70 17.57 20.69
N LEU A 156 1.85 17.10 19.45
CA LEU A 156 1.15 17.69 18.29
C LEU A 156 -0.35 17.41 18.35
N VAL A 157 -0.77 16.22 18.75
CA VAL A 157 -2.19 15.86 18.87
C VAL A 157 -2.83 16.56 20.07
N ASP A 158 -2.15 16.67 21.19
CA ASP A 158 -2.63 17.39 22.39
C ASP A 158 -2.82 18.89 22.10
N GLU A 159 -1.93 19.49 21.32
CA GLU A 159 -2.03 20.90 21.00
C GLU A 159 -3.06 21.20 19.89
N TRP A 160 -2.99 20.49 18.76
CA TRP A 160 -3.76 20.82 17.56
C TRP A 160 -5.01 19.97 17.39
N GLY A 161 -5.01 18.72 17.88
CA GLY A 161 -6.02 17.72 17.58
C GLY A 161 -5.86 17.09 16.20
N TYR A 162 -6.21 15.82 16.07
CA TYR A 162 -6.20 15.09 14.81
C TYR A 162 -7.47 15.41 13.99
N ALA A 163 -7.31 15.94 12.78
CA ALA A 163 -8.42 16.43 11.98
C ALA A 163 -9.25 15.34 11.27
N PRO A 164 -8.67 14.29 10.69
CA PRO A 164 -9.43 13.21 10.05
C PRO A 164 -10.20 12.33 11.06
N SER A 165 -10.99 11.41 10.53
CA SER A 165 -11.88 10.57 11.33
C SER A 165 -11.15 9.66 12.31
N GLY A 166 -10.06 9.02 11.88
CA GLY A 166 -9.25 8.16 12.73
C GLY A 166 -8.04 7.61 11.96
N ARG A 167 -6.96 7.30 12.69
CA ARG A 167 -5.75 6.73 12.10
C ARG A 167 -4.90 6.01 13.14
N ALA A 168 -4.25 4.91 12.74
CA ALA A 168 -3.16 4.35 13.50
C ALA A 168 -1.83 4.82 12.93
N TYR A 169 -0.88 5.12 13.81
CA TYR A 169 0.50 5.46 13.49
C TYR A 169 1.42 4.40 14.06
N THR A 170 2.28 3.84 13.23
CA THR A 170 3.40 3.01 13.65
C THR A 170 4.65 3.87 13.64
N ILE A 171 5.40 3.84 14.75
CA ILE A 171 6.67 4.53 14.91
C ILE A 171 7.66 3.53 15.47
N ALA A 172 8.69 3.19 14.71
CA ALA A 172 9.63 2.14 15.07
C ALA A 172 11.07 2.56 14.77
N ASP A 173 12.02 2.06 15.57
CA ASP A 173 13.45 2.18 15.34
C ASP A 173 14.15 0.83 15.60
N GLN A 174 15.47 0.83 15.66
CA GLN A 174 16.30 -0.35 15.87
C GLN A 174 16.04 -1.05 17.20
N SER A 175 15.41 -0.36 18.15
CA SER A 175 15.27 -0.78 19.54
C SER A 175 13.85 -1.17 19.90
N GLU A 176 12.87 -0.41 19.40
CA GLU A 176 11.48 -0.55 19.85
C GLU A 176 10.48 -0.03 18.81
N ALA A 177 9.23 -0.42 19.00
CA ALA A 177 8.13 0.03 18.16
C ALA A 177 6.92 0.44 18.98
N PHE A 178 6.25 1.50 18.56
CA PHE A 178 5.01 2.01 19.14
C PHE A 178 3.91 2.03 18.09
N MET A 179 2.68 1.84 18.54
CA MET A 179 1.51 2.11 17.76
C MET A 179 0.55 3.02 18.51
N PHE A 180 0.08 4.07 17.86
CA PHE A 180 -0.90 5.00 18.35
C PHE A 180 -2.17 4.92 17.50
N GLN A 181 -3.32 4.84 18.13
CA GLN A 181 -4.63 4.86 17.51
C GLN A 181 -5.31 6.17 17.90
N LEU A 182 -5.47 7.05 16.91
CA LEU A 182 -6.01 8.39 17.08
C LEU A 182 -7.48 8.40 16.68
N ALA A 183 -8.35 8.91 17.52
CA ALA A 183 -9.67 9.38 17.13
C ALA A 183 -9.58 10.82 16.60
N ARG A 184 -10.63 11.31 15.94
CA ARG A 184 -10.74 12.73 15.65
C ARG A 184 -10.66 13.54 16.95
N GLY A 185 -9.94 14.65 16.93
CA GLY A 185 -9.72 15.49 18.11
C GLY A 185 -8.43 15.15 18.84
N ARG A 186 -8.45 15.26 20.16
CA ARG A 186 -7.25 15.12 21.02
C ARG A 186 -7.15 13.79 21.76
N HIS A 187 -8.02 12.84 21.41
CA HIS A 187 -8.08 11.56 22.11
C HIS A 187 -7.43 10.46 21.30
N TYR A 188 -6.56 9.74 21.97
CA TYR A 188 -5.80 8.62 21.41
C TYR A 188 -5.48 7.58 22.47
N MET A 189 -5.12 6.41 22.03
CA MET A 189 -4.43 5.42 22.84
C MET A 189 -3.20 4.93 22.07
N GLY A 190 -2.06 4.86 22.74
CA GLY A 190 -0.81 4.32 22.21
C GLY A 190 -0.27 3.22 23.10
N ALA A 191 0.47 2.29 22.52
CA ALA A 191 1.18 1.25 23.25
C ALA A 191 2.51 0.91 22.58
N ARG A 192 3.50 0.53 23.42
CA ARG A 192 4.72 -0.11 22.95
C ARG A 192 4.42 -1.57 22.58
N VAL A 193 4.92 -2.00 21.42
CA VAL A 193 4.90 -3.43 21.06
C VAL A 193 5.96 -4.16 21.87
N PRO A 194 5.61 -5.19 22.64
CA PRO A 194 6.61 -5.98 23.39
C PRO A 194 7.64 -6.62 22.46
N ASP A 195 8.86 -6.76 22.93
CA ASP A 195 9.97 -7.29 22.12
C ASP A 195 9.74 -8.73 21.62
N ASP A 196 8.98 -9.54 22.38
CA ASP A 196 8.64 -10.93 22.06
C ASP A 196 7.27 -11.09 21.34
N ALA A 197 6.68 -9.98 20.85
CA ALA A 197 5.34 -9.96 20.27
C ALA A 197 5.34 -9.63 18.77
N ILE A 198 4.24 -10.05 18.13
CA ILE A 198 3.85 -9.61 16.78
C ILE A 198 2.51 -8.87 16.86
N ALA A 199 2.42 -7.70 16.22
CA ALA A 199 1.18 -6.98 16.00
C ALA A 199 0.71 -7.16 14.55
N VAL A 200 -0.60 -7.33 14.38
CA VAL A 200 -1.27 -7.48 13.09
C VAL A 200 -2.42 -6.48 13.03
N MET A 201 -2.21 -5.39 12.31
CA MET A 201 -3.07 -4.21 12.36
C MET A 201 -3.73 -3.92 11.00
N PRO A 202 -5.02 -4.20 10.86
CA PRO A 202 -5.84 -3.68 9.74
C PRO A 202 -6.33 -2.26 10.03
N ASN A 203 -7.54 -1.90 9.62
CA ASN A 203 -8.09 -0.55 9.74
C ASN A 203 -9.21 -0.45 10.81
N HIS A 204 -8.99 -0.98 12.00
CA HIS A 204 -9.88 -0.80 13.14
C HIS A 204 -9.08 -0.59 14.43
N PHE A 205 -9.67 0.05 15.42
CA PHE A 205 -9.07 0.16 16.73
C PHE A 205 -9.07 -1.20 17.43
N ASN A 206 -7.93 -1.57 18.01
CA ASN A 206 -7.74 -2.81 18.76
C ASN A 206 -6.85 -2.64 20.00
N LEU A 207 -6.64 -1.39 20.43
CA LEU A 207 -6.23 -1.07 21.79
C LEU A 207 -7.49 -0.97 22.63
N HIS A 208 -7.54 -1.70 23.73
CA HIS A 208 -8.75 -1.90 24.53
C HIS A 208 -8.67 -1.27 25.90
N GLY A 209 -8.31 -2.03 26.93
CA GLY A 209 -8.32 -1.61 28.31
C GLY A 209 -7.17 -0.67 28.69
N LEU A 210 -7.38 0.06 29.75
CA LEU A 210 -6.31 0.83 30.39
C LEU A 210 -5.35 -0.16 31.07
N ASN A 211 -4.06 0.00 30.86
CA ASN A 211 -3.02 -0.88 31.43
C ASN A 211 -3.01 -2.34 30.93
N ASP A 212 -3.57 -2.63 29.76
CA ASP A 212 -3.46 -3.94 29.13
C ASP A 212 -2.01 -4.26 28.71
N TYR A 213 -1.19 -3.23 28.50
CA TYR A 213 0.21 -3.33 28.11
C TYR A 213 1.12 -2.57 29.08
N PRO A 214 2.38 -2.98 29.27
CA PRO A 214 3.31 -2.36 30.22
C PRO A 214 3.55 -0.87 30.00
N GLU A 215 3.54 -0.44 28.74
CA GLU A 215 3.70 0.96 28.34
C GLU A 215 2.53 1.38 27.46
N GLN A 216 1.56 2.06 28.06
CA GLN A 216 0.42 2.66 27.37
C GLN A 216 0.40 4.17 27.59
N PHE A 217 -0.10 4.87 26.57
CA PHE A 217 -0.16 6.32 26.52
C PHE A 217 -1.56 6.76 26.12
N TYR A 218 -2.13 7.67 26.86
CA TYR A 218 -3.44 8.26 26.60
C TYR A 218 -3.61 9.57 27.37
N PRO A 219 -4.42 10.53 26.87
CA PRO A 219 -4.69 11.76 27.58
C PRO A 219 -5.48 11.49 28.87
N ALA A 220 -5.24 12.31 29.89
CA ALA A 220 -5.80 12.12 31.23
C ALA A 220 -7.34 12.12 31.28
N ASP A 221 -7.97 12.79 30.34
CA ASP A 221 -9.42 12.90 30.21
C ASP A 221 -10.05 11.86 29.27
N LEU A 222 -9.27 10.91 28.75
CA LEU A 222 -9.75 9.90 27.78
C LEU A 222 -11.08 9.26 28.22
N VAL A 223 -11.16 8.75 29.44
CA VAL A 223 -12.34 8.05 29.93
C VAL A 223 -13.48 9.02 30.26
N THR A 224 -13.15 10.13 30.95
CA THR A 224 -14.16 11.11 31.34
C THR A 224 -14.77 11.83 30.15
N TYR A 225 -14.01 12.05 29.10
CA TYR A 225 -14.53 12.55 27.82
C TYR A 225 -15.52 11.56 27.22
N ALA A 226 -15.18 10.27 27.10
CA ALA A 226 -16.08 9.26 26.56
C ALA A 226 -17.38 9.16 27.38
N VAL A 227 -17.30 9.28 28.71
CA VAL A 227 -18.48 9.36 29.60
C VAL A 227 -19.31 10.60 29.28
N SER A 228 -18.68 11.78 29.16
CA SER A 228 -19.39 13.04 28.87
C SER A 228 -20.09 13.04 27.51
N ARG A 229 -19.56 12.27 26.55
CA ARG A 229 -20.13 12.10 25.21
C ARG A 229 -21.18 10.98 25.15
N GLY A 230 -21.38 10.24 26.23
CA GLY A 230 -22.27 9.07 26.27
C GLY A 230 -21.77 7.86 25.47
N TRP A 231 -20.50 7.84 25.11
CA TRP A 231 -19.88 6.72 24.38
C TRP A 231 -19.49 5.55 25.28
N TYR A 232 -19.30 5.85 26.57
CA TYR A 232 -19.04 4.87 27.62
C TYR A 232 -19.85 5.20 28.87
N LYS A 233 -20.37 4.16 29.51
CA LYS A 233 -21.05 4.26 30.78
C LYS A 233 -20.43 3.23 31.74
N PRO A 234 -19.73 3.65 32.78
CA PRO A 234 -19.14 2.73 33.74
C PRO A 234 -20.23 1.93 34.47
N ALA A 235 -19.96 0.67 34.76
CA ALA A 235 -20.88 -0.19 35.52
C ALA A 235 -21.11 0.32 36.95
N LYS A 236 -20.13 1.00 37.53
CA LYS A 236 -20.16 1.67 38.82
C LYS A 236 -19.46 3.01 38.74
N ASP A 237 -20.05 4.04 39.29
CA ASP A 237 -19.49 5.40 39.30
C ASP A 237 -18.06 5.41 39.88
N GLY A 238 -17.15 5.96 39.05
CA GLY A 238 -15.72 6.06 39.37
C GLY A 238 -14.91 4.78 39.18
N ASP A 239 -15.52 3.69 38.75
CA ASP A 239 -14.83 2.47 38.36
C ASP A 239 -14.75 2.39 36.82
N PHE A 240 -13.55 2.49 36.27
CA PHE A 240 -13.27 2.46 34.83
C PHE A 240 -12.53 1.19 34.42
N SER A 241 -12.56 0.14 35.24
CA SER A 241 -11.85 -1.11 34.98
C SER A 241 -12.37 -1.88 33.74
N ASP A 242 -13.61 -1.61 33.35
CA ASP A 242 -14.26 -2.18 32.16
C ASP A 242 -14.20 -1.26 30.91
N PHE A 243 -13.42 -0.15 30.99
CA PHE A 243 -13.27 0.74 29.85
C PHE A 243 -12.55 0.06 28.71
N ASP A 244 -13.09 0.22 27.49
CA ASP A 244 -12.53 -0.29 26.25
C ASP A 244 -12.44 0.87 25.25
N PHE A 245 -11.23 1.28 24.91
CA PHE A 245 -10.98 2.40 24.00
C PHE A 245 -11.55 2.14 22.61
N ALA A 246 -11.26 0.98 22.01
CA ALA A 246 -11.74 0.63 20.68
C ALA A 246 -13.27 0.69 20.63
N LYS A 247 -13.94 0.16 21.64
CA LYS A 247 -15.40 0.18 21.73
C LYS A 247 -15.98 1.56 22.01
N ALA A 248 -15.28 2.37 22.80
CA ALA A 248 -15.77 3.69 23.19
C ALA A 248 -15.59 4.73 22.06
N TYR A 249 -14.48 4.68 21.33
CA TYR A 249 -14.09 5.75 20.39
C TYR A 249 -14.32 5.41 18.92
N GLN A 250 -14.43 4.16 18.55
CA GLN A 250 -14.74 3.76 17.17
C GLN A 250 -16.24 3.76 16.92
N ALA A 251 -16.67 4.06 15.69
CA ALA A 251 -18.06 3.94 15.29
C ALA A 251 -18.55 2.49 15.48
N GLU A 252 -19.80 2.34 15.87
CA GLU A 252 -20.33 1.03 16.30
C GLU A 252 -20.38 0.01 15.16
N ASP A 253 -20.65 0.45 13.94
CA ASP A 253 -20.68 -0.35 12.72
C ASP A 253 -19.28 -0.78 12.23
N GLU A 254 -18.23 -0.07 12.65
CA GLU A 254 -16.84 -0.43 12.34
C GLU A 254 -16.21 -1.36 13.39
N PHE A 255 -16.77 -1.37 14.60
CA PHE A 255 -16.30 -2.27 15.67
C PHE A 255 -16.63 -3.70 15.29
N PHE A 256 -15.60 -4.53 15.11
CA PHE A 256 -15.74 -5.88 14.54
C PHE A 256 -16.28 -5.93 13.10
N GLY A 257 -16.09 -4.88 12.33
CA GLY A 257 -16.42 -4.89 10.90
C GLY A 257 -15.81 -6.12 10.18
N PRO A 258 -16.62 -6.91 9.44
CA PRO A 258 -16.18 -8.21 8.90
C PRO A 258 -14.88 -8.13 8.08
N ARG A 259 -14.71 -7.05 7.34
CA ARG A 259 -13.52 -6.82 6.50
C ARG A 259 -12.23 -6.75 7.30
N ASN A 260 -12.25 -6.03 8.43
CA ASN A 260 -11.10 -5.87 9.32
C ASN A 260 -10.83 -7.14 10.11
N VAL A 261 -11.87 -7.75 10.65
CA VAL A 261 -11.81 -9.00 11.40
C VAL A 261 -11.18 -10.12 10.55
N MET A 262 -11.59 -10.27 9.28
CA MET A 262 -11.05 -11.31 8.42
C MET A 262 -9.56 -11.12 8.13
N ARG A 263 -9.10 -9.88 7.91
CA ARG A 263 -7.69 -9.61 7.67
C ARG A 263 -6.83 -9.89 8.90
N GLN A 264 -7.23 -9.40 10.07
CA GLN A 264 -6.49 -9.64 11.31
C GLN A 264 -6.49 -11.13 11.69
N LYS A 265 -7.64 -11.80 11.66
CA LYS A 265 -7.79 -13.24 11.89
C LYS A 265 -6.84 -14.07 11.01
N ASN A 266 -6.81 -13.79 9.72
CA ASN A 266 -5.97 -14.54 8.79
C ASN A 266 -4.48 -14.19 8.91
N GLY A 267 -4.13 -12.94 9.20
CA GLY A 267 -2.77 -12.55 9.54
C GLY A 267 -2.27 -13.26 10.80
N LEU A 268 -3.07 -13.29 11.86
CA LEU A 268 -2.75 -14.02 13.10
C LEU A 268 -2.66 -15.54 12.88
N ARG A 269 -3.50 -16.10 12.00
CA ARG A 269 -3.43 -17.52 11.62
C ARG A 269 -2.07 -17.86 11.02
N ILE A 270 -1.58 -17.06 10.09
CA ILE A 270 -0.26 -17.26 9.45
C ILE A 270 0.85 -17.07 10.49
N ALA A 271 0.80 -15.99 11.26
CA ALA A 271 1.81 -15.67 12.27
C ALA A 271 2.00 -16.80 13.30
N LEU A 272 0.91 -17.43 13.74
CA LEU A 272 0.91 -18.47 14.77
C LEU A 272 0.91 -19.90 14.22
N ASP A 273 0.75 -20.09 12.92
CA ASP A 273 0.59 -21.39 12.27
C ASP A 273 -0.55 -22.24 12.86
N ARG A 274 -1.65 -21.58 13.18
CA ARG A 274 -2.88 -22.21 13.70
C ARG A 274 -4.12 -21.37 13.43
N PRO A 275 -5.32 -21.97 13.40
CA PRO A 275 -6.57 -21.21 13.34
C PRO A 275 -6.68 -20.22 14.49
N TRP A 276 -7.23 -19.02 14.20
CA TRP A 276 -7.59 -18.01 15.18
C TRP A 276 -9.09 -17.93 15.36
N SER A 277 -9.57 -17.97 16.59
CA SER A 277 -10.99 -17.82 16.90
C SER A 277 -11.28 -16.47 17.53
N VAL A 278 -11.95 -15.60 16.79
CA VAL A 278 -12.31 -14.26 17.27
C VAL A 278 -13.21 -14.31 18.50
N GLU A 279 -14.12 -15.29 18.58
CA GLU A 279 -15.07 -15.44 19.69
C GLU A 279 -14.37 -15.84 21.00
N LYS A 280 -13.26 -16.56 20.92
CA LYS A 280 -12.52 -17.06 22.09
C LYS A 280 -11.33 -16.20 22.47
N GLU A 281 -10.63 -15.65 21.46
CA GLU A 281 -9.33 -15.01 21.61
C GLU A 281 -9.40 -13.50 21.35
N GLY A 282 -10.55 -13.01 20.84
CA GLY A 282 -10.75 -11.59 20.54
C GLY A 282 -9.94 -11.08 19.36
N MET A 283 -9.75 -9.78 19.33
CA MET A 283 -8.98 -9.05 18.32
C MET A 283 -7.89 -8.19 19.02
N PRO A 284 -6.83 -8.83 19.54
CA PRO A 284 -5.82 -8.14 20.33
C PRO A 284 -4.96 -7.21 19.49
N PHE A 285 -4.39 -6.18 20.11
CA PHE A 285 -3.40 -5.30 19.51
C PHE A 285 -2.15 -6.07 19.06
N CYS A 286 -1.59 -6.88 19.94
CA CYS A 286 -0.45 -7.75 19.64
C CYS A 286 -0.57 -9.07 20.41
N ILE A 287 0.19 -10.06 19.97
CA ILE A 287 0.27 -11.37 20.59
C ILE A 287 1.74 -11.75 20.77
N ARG A 288 2.04 -12.53 21.79
CA ARG A 288 3.35 -13.13 21.93
C ARG A 288 3.60 -14.10 20.78
N ALA A 289 4.75 -13.93 20.11
CA ALA A 289 5.15 -14.83 19.04
C ALA A 289 5.45 -16.22 19.61
N ASN A 290 4.89 -17.28 19.00
CA ASN A 290 5.13 -18.66 19.40
C ASN A 290 6.27 -19.32 18.60
N ARG A 291 6.79 -18.60 17.61
CA ARG A 291 7.93 -18.98 16.77
C ARG A 291 8.63 -17.72 16.26
N PRO A 292 9.90 -17.79 15.82
CA PRO A 292 10.56 -16.66 15.20
C PRO A 292 9.79 -16.14 13.98
N VAL A 293 9.70 -14.82 13.84
CA VAL A 293 9.04 -14.13 12.74
C VAL A 293 10.07 -13.70 11.70
N PRO A 294 10.26 -14.43 10.60
CA PRO A 294 11.14 -14.00 9.52
C PRO A 294 10.43 -12.99 8.58
N PRO A 295 11.17 -12.16 7.82
CA PRO A 295 10.62 -11.28 6.80
C PRO A 295 9.71 -12.01 5.80
N GLN A 296 10.02 -13.26 5.46
CA GLN A 296 9.22 -14.09 4.56
C GLN A 296 7.80 -14.34 5.10
N MET A 297 7.63 -14.53 6.42
CA MET A 297 6.31 -14.68 7.04
C MET A 297 5.52 -13.37 6.93
N MET A 298 6.17 -12.23 7.11
CA MET A 298 5.51 -10.93 6.95
C MET A 298 5.07 -10.73 5.50
N ALA A 299 5.90 -11.06 4.52
CA ALA A 299 5.55 -11.03 3.10
C ALA A 299 4.39 -11.98 2.78
N GLU A 300 4.37 -13.19 3.35
CA GLU A 300 3.27 -14.15 3.21
C GLU A 300 1.95 -13.55 3.71
N ILE A 301 1.97 -12.89 4.88
CA ILE A 301 0.78 -12.22 5.41
C ILE A 301 0.34 -11.09 4.47
N LEU A 302 1.26 -10.21 4.06
CA LEU A 302 0.96 -9.04 3.23
C LEU A 302 0.46 -9.40 1.82
N SER A 303 0.86 -10.56 1.29
CA SER A 303 0.43 -11.07 -0.02
C SER A 303 -0.80 -11.99 0.02
N SER A 304 -1.40 -12.22 1.21
CA SER A 304 -2.40 -13.26 1.43
C SER A 304 -3.79 -12.92 0.88
N HIS A 305 -4.41 -13.92 0.24
CA HIS A 305 -5.83 -13.99 -0.09
C HIS A 305 -6.55 -15.10 0.71
N TYR A 306 -6.01 -15.40 1.92
CA TYR A 306 -6.55 -16.41 2.84
C TYR A 306 -6.49 -17.84 2.30
N GLU A 307 -5.47 -18.16 1.51
CA GLU A 307 -5.29 -19.44 0.87
C GLU A 307 -5.36 -20.60 1.86
N GLY A 308 -5.98 -21.70 1.44
CA GLY A 308 -6.18 -22.87 2.28
C GLY A 308 -7.26 -22.73 3.35
N THR A 309 -7.97 -21.59 3.41
CA THR A 309 -9.09 -21.38 4.33
C THR A 309 -10.45 -21.38 3.62
N ARG A 310 -11.55 -21.40 4.40
CA ARG A 310 -12.90 -21.21 3.88
C ARG A 310 -13.17 -19.78 3.40
N ASP A 311 -12.35 -18.85 3.84
CA ASP A 311 -12.46 -17.43 3.52
C ASP A 311 -11.80 -17.12 2.15
N CYS A 312 -11.07 -18.07 1.57
CA CYS A 312 -10.48 -17.95 0.24
C CYS A 312 -11.49 -18.30 -0.85
N CYS A 313 -11.66 -17.41 -1.82
CA CYS A 313 -12.38 -17.75 -3.05
C CYS A 313 -11.48 -18.63 -3.93
N ALA A 314 -11.66 -19.94 -3.89
CA ALA A 314 -10.73 -20.90 -4.46
C ALA A 314 -10.73 -20.96 -6.00
N HIS A 315 -11.70 -20.38 -6.70
CA HIS A 315 -11.84 -20.52 -8.15
C HIS A 315 -12.18 -19.20 -8.81
N PHE A 316 -11.15 -18.60 -9.42
CA PHE A 316 -11.34 -17.48 -10.30
C PHE A 316 -11.38 -17.98 -11.76
N GLY A 317 -12.45 -17.65 -12.48
CA GLY A 317 -12.54 -17.89 -13.90
C GLY A 317 -11.57 -17.00 -14.70
N PRO A 318 -11.48 -17.19 -16.03
CA PRO A 318 -10.67 -16.33 -16.87
C PRO A 318 -11.02 -14.84 -16.65
N GLY A 319 -10.00 -14.01 -16.40
CA GLY A 319 -10.14 -12.58 -16.15
C GLY A 319 -10.68 -12.20 -14.78
N LEU A 320 -10.85 -13.14 -13.86
CA LEU A 320 -11.22 -12.88 -12.48
C LEU A 320 -10.03 -13.13 -11.56
N SER A 321 -9.92 -12.32 -10.53
CA SER A 321 -8.87 -12.43 -9.52
C SER A 321 -9.42 -12.20 -8.11
N PRO A 322 -8.67 -12.53 -7.04
CA PRO A 322 -9.07 -12.20 -5.68
C PRO A 322 -9.18 -10.69 -5.45
N HIS A 323 -8.52 -9.89 -6.27
CA HIS A 323 -8.49 -8.44 -6.14
C HIS A 323 -9.83 -7.78 -6.56
N ASP A 324 -10.65 -8.49 -7.32
CA ASP A 324 -11.98 -8.04 -7.78
C ASP A 324 -13.13 -8.46 -6.86
N ALA A 325 -12.83 -9.22 -5.80
CA ALA A 325 -13.85 -9.73 -4.92
C ALA A 325 -14.48 -8.61 -4.08
N SER A 326 -15.66 -8.14 -4.49
CA SER A 326 -16.39 -7.06 -3.80
C SER A 326 -16.91 -7.45 -2.40
N SER A 327 -17.14 -8.76 -2.16
CA SER A 327 -17.71 -9.27 -0.92
C SER A 327 -16.69 -9.64 0.15
N ILE A 328 -15.45 -9.94 -0.24
CA ILE A 328 -14.36 -10.35 0.65
C ILE A 328 -13.22 -9.36 0.50
N ARG A 329 -12.75 -8.82 1.64
CA ARG A 329 -11.56 -7.98 1.65
C ARG A 329 -10.36 -8.84 2.07
N TYR A 330 -9.45 -9.05 1.13
CA TYR A 330 -8.17 -9.70 1.39
C TYR A 330 -7.14 -8.73 1.99
N ILE A 331 -5.99 -9.24 2.41
CA ILE A 331 -4.87 -8.42 2.85
C ILE A 331 -4.19 -7.79 1.62
N CYS A 332 -3.88 -8.59 0.60
CA CYS A 332 -3.47 -8.08 -0.70
C CYS A 332 -4.72 -7.81 -1.54
N THR A 333 -4.88 -6.60 -2.04
CA THR A 333 -6.12 -6.16 -2.72
C THR A 333 -5.84 -5.46 -4.04
N GLY A 334 -6.90 -5.20 -4.81
CA GLY A 334 -6.81 -4.40 -6.04
C GLY A 334 -6.37 -2.95 -5.83
N THR A 335 -6.46 -2.45 -4.59
CA THR A 335 -6.03 -1.10 -4.21
C THR A 335 -4.67 -1.06 -3.53
N THR A 336 -3.97 -2.18 -3.38
CA THR A 336 -2.60 -2.20 -2.85
C THR A 336 -1.67 -1.52 -3.86
N LEU A 337 -1.18 -0.35 -3.46
CA LEU A 337 -0.29 0.50 -4.27
C LEU A 337 1.14 0.06 -4.13
N GLU A 338 1.48 -0.38 -2.94
CA GLU A 338 2.82 -0.71 -2.50
C GLU A 338 2.79 -1.62 -1.28
N SER A 339 3.86 -2.40 -1.12
CA SER A 339 4.08 -3.22 0.06
C SER A 339 5.54 -3.14 0.48
N ASP A 340 5.79 -2.71 1.72
CA ASP A 340 7.13 -2.54 2.26
C ASP A 340 7.39 -3.46 3.45
N LEU A 341 8.63 -3.96 3.55
CA LEU A 341 9.17 -4.64 4.71
C LEU A 341 10.42 -3.89 5.17
N PHE A 342 10.36 -3.27 6.33
CA PHE A 342 11.48 -2.54 6.93
C PHE A 342 12.24 -3.48 7.89
N ILE A 343 13.54 -3.62 7.66
CA ILE A 343 14.47 -4.37 8.54
C ILE A 343 15.33 -3.33 9.24
N LEU A 344 15.03 -3.05 10.52
CA LEU A 344 15.64 -1.96 11.28
C LEU A 344 16.91 -2.44 11.97
N ARG A 345 18.03 -2.26 11.28
CA ARG A 345 19.34 -2.72 11.75
C ARG A 345 19.90 -1.78 12.82
N ASP A 346 20.84 -2.29 13.63
CA ASP A 346 21.45 -1.53 14.73
C ASP A 346 22.12 -0.22 14.26
N ASP A 347 22.76 -0.21 13.08
CA ASP A 347 23.18 1.02 12.40
C ASP A 347 22.05 1.49 11.49
N PRO A 348 21.47 2.69 11.74
CA PRO A 348 20.41 3.27 10.90
C PRO A 348 20.71 3.28 9.41
N LYS A 349 21.97 3.57 9.03
CA LYS A 349 22.41 3.63 7.63
C LYS A 349 22.26 2.29 6.90
N LEU A 350 22.20 1.19 7.64
CA LEU A 350 21.99 -0.16 7.09
C LEU A 350 20.53 -0.58 7.09
N THR A 351 19.59 0.30 7.44
CA THR A 351 18.15 -0.01 7.34
C THR A 351 17.81 -0.39 5.91
N THR A 352 17.22 -1.58 5.77
CA THR A 352 16.78 -2.11 4.49
C THR A 352 15.26 -1.95 4.34
N VAL A 353 14.83 -1.44 3.20
CA VAL A 353 13.43 -1.44 2.76
C VAL A 353 13.31 -2.46 1.64
N MET A 354 12.67 -3.59 1.92
CA MET A 354 12.25 -4.53 0.90
C MET A 354 10.93 -4.02 0.34
N SER A 355 10.93 -3.46 -0.88
CA SER A 355 9.76 -2.82 -1.46
C SER A 355 9.20 -3.60 -2.64
N SER A 356 7.89 -3.82 -2.66
CA SER A 356 7.13 -4.33 -3.80
C SER A 356 6.31 -3.18 -4.38
N PHE A 357 6.60 -2.81 -5.62
CA PHE A 357 6.07 -1.64 -6.32
C PHE A 357 4.61 -1.80 -6.78
N GLY A 358 3.83 -2.52 -6.03
CA GLY A 358 2.43 -2.83 -6.24
C GLY A 358 2.00 -4.01 -5.36
N ARG A 359 1.19 -4.92 -5.91
CA ARG A 359 0.67 -6.07 -5.17
C ARG A 359 1.74 -7.13 -4.93
N PRO A 360 2.09 -7.42 -3.67
CA PRO A 360 3.19 -8.35 -3.34
C PRO A 360 2.90 -9.81 -3.71
N CYS A 361 1.67 -10.16 -4.06
CA CYS A 361 1.33 -11.47 -4.62
C CYS A 361 1.75 -11.63 -6.10
N GLN A 362 2.03 -10.53 -6.79
CA GLN A 362 2.34 -10.49 -8.23
C GLN A 362 3.66 -9.80 -8.54
N LEU A 363 4.17 -8.95 -7.65
CA LEU A 363 5.43 -8.24 -7.80
C LEU A 363 6.43 -8.61 -6.71
N PRO A 364 7.73 -8.68 -7.05
CA PRO A 364 8.76 -9.05 -6.09
C PRO A 364 9.06 -7.91 -5.12
N TYR A 365 9.51 -8.28 -3.93
CA TYR A 365 10.20 -7.36 -3.05
C TYR A 365 11.64 -7.14 -3.52
N VAL A 366 12.01 -5.89 -3.72
CA VAL A 366 13.35 -5.45 -4.10
C VAL A 366 14.00 -4.77 -2.89
N ALA A 367 15.22 -5.16 -2.57
CA ALA A 367 15.97 -4.54 -1.47
C ALA A 367 16.47 -3.15 -1.87
N LEU A 368 16.18 -2.15 -1.01
CA LEU A 368 16.62 -0.77 -1.13
C LEU A 368 17.33 -0.35 0.16
N HIS A 369 18.36 0.47 0.04
CA HIS A 369 19.16 1.00 1.15
C HIS A 369 19.08 2.54 1.17
N PRO A 370 17.87 3.11 1.41
CA PRO A 370 17.57 4.49 1.06
C PRO A 370 18.34 5.53 1.87
N LEU A 371 18.85 5.21 3.05
CA LEU A 371 19.63 6.13 3.85
C LEU A 371 21.08 6.27 3.37
N LEU A 372 21.58 5.29 2.62
CA LEU A 372 22.88 5.36 1.92
C LEU A 372 22.71 5.80 0.47
N ALA A 373 21.92 5.08 -0.30
CA ALA A 373 21.73 5.30 -1.73
C ALA A 373 21.00 6.63 -2.04
N GLN A 374 20.14 7.10 -1.13
CA GLN A 374 19.38 8.35 -1.26
C GLN A 374 18.73 8.51 -2.65
N PRO A 375 17.76 7.64 -3.01
CA PRO A 375 17.18 7.65 -4.36
C PRO A 375 16.60 9.02 -4.66
N ASP A 376 16.82 9.52 -5.85
CA ASP A 376 16.40 10.81 -6.41
C ASP A 376 15.94 11.87 -5.41
N ALA A 377 16.83 12.81 -5.07
CA ALA A 377 16.53 13.88 -4.12
C ALA A 377 15.24 14.64 -4.51
N LEU A 378 14.27 14.65 -3.61
CA LEU A 378 12.99 15.30 -3.79
C LEU A 378 12.94 16.62 -3.03
N ASP A 379 12.37 17.66 -3.67
CA ASP A 379 11.86 18.81 -2.94
C ASP A 379 10.35 18.60 -2.71
N PRO A 380 9.92 18.30 -1.47
CA PRO A 380 8.52 18.05 -1.16
C PRO A 380 7.67 19.32 -1.27
N MET A 381 8.31 20.49 -1.39
CA MET A 381 7.67 21.79 -1.54
C MET A 381 7.55 22.21 -3.01
N ALA A 382 8.23 21.55 -3.93
CA ALA A 382 8.10 21.84 -5.34
C ALA A 382 6.69 21.49 -5.83
N ASP A 383 6.17 22.34 -6.70
CA ASP A 383 4.85 22.15 -7.31
C ASP A 383 4.71 20.74 -7.88
N ALA A 384 3.66 20.06 -7.43
CA ALA A 384 3.37 18.70 -7.82
C ALA A 384 3.02 18.58 -9.32
N SER A 385 2.47 19.64 -9.93
CA SER A 385 1.98 19.64 -11.32
C SER A 385 3.09 19.34 -12.33
N GLY A 386 4.24 19.98 -12.19
CA GLY A 386 5.36 19.84 -13.14
C GLY A 386 6.02 18.47 -13.17
N ARG A 387 5.76 17.60 -12.17
CA ARG A 387 6.35 16.25 -12.12
C ARG A 387 5.40 15.16 -12.62
N MET A 388 4.09 15.36 -12.49
CA MET A 388 3.08 14.46 -13.08
C MET A 388 3.06 14.60 -14.62
N GLU A 389 3.21 15.81 -15.13
CA GLU A 389 3.24 16.08 -16.58
C GLU A 389 4.35 15.29 -17.28
N SER A 390 5.51 15.09 -16.64
CA SER A 390 6.60 14.29 -17.23
C SER A 390 6.26 12.78 -17.34
N HIS A 391 5.39 12.27 -16.50
CA HIS A 391 4.94 10.86 -16.55
C HIS A 391 3.72 10.64 -17.43
N LEU A 392 2.92 11.68 -17.65
CA LEU A 392 1.63 11.62 -18.35
C LEU A 392 1.57 12.59 -19.54
N ALA A 393 2.71 13.20 -19.92
CA ALA A 393 2.75 14.23 -20.96
C ALA A 393 2.14 13.72 -22.27
N PRO A 394 0.98 14.26 -22.70
CA PRO A 394 0.35 13.89 -23.96
C PRO A 394 1.25 14.24 -25.17
N GLU A 395 2.18 15.15 -24.96
CA GLU A 395 3.03 15.76 -25.98
C GLU A 395 4.09 14.81 -26.55
N THR A 396 4.44 13.75 -25.81
CA THR A 396 5.42 12.77 -26.30
C THR A 396 4.80 11.66 -27.12
N GLY A 397 3.46 11.55 -27.18
CA GLY A 397 2.76 10.47 -27.90
C GLY A 397 3.12 9.07 -27.41
N ALA A 398 4.02 8.98 -26.45
CA ALA A 398 4.52 7.76 -25.85
C ALA A 398 4.11 7.76 -24.39
N CYS A 399 3.40 6.74 -24.01
CA CYS A 399 3.31 6.37 -22.61
C CYS A 399 4.73 6.02 -22.14
N CYS A 400 5.29 6.79 -21.22
CA CYS A 400 6.63 6.54 -20.68
C CYS A 400 6.70 5.30 -19.78
N TRP A 401 5.62 4.51 -19.69
CA TRP A 401 5.59 3.27 -18.92
C TRP A 401 6.70 2.28 -19.31
N ARG A 402 7.16 2.32 -20.57
CA ARG A 402 8.26 1.47 -21.04
C ARG A 402 9.62 1.86 -20.48
N ASP A 403 9.76 3.08 -19.99
CA ASP A 403 11.06 3.67 -19.66
C ASP A 403 11.32 3.72 -18.15
N THR A 404 10.29 3.56 -17.31
CA THR A 404 10.46 3.58 -15.85
C THR A 404 10.21 2.21 -15.23
N PRO A 405 10.99 1.83 -14.18
CA PRO A 405 10.82 0.56 -13.47
C PRO A 405 9.41 0.38 -12.91
N TRP A 406 8.84 1.42 -12.31
CA TRP A 406 7.50 1.37 -11.76
C TRP A 406 6.44 1.03 -12.82
N TRP A 407 6.45 1.71 -13.97
CA TRP A 407 5.51 1.43 -15.05
C TRP A 407 5.71 0.05 -15.66
N ARG A 408 6.94 -0.43 -15.79
CA ARG A 408 7.23 -1.78 -16.29
C ARG A 408 6.69 -2.85 -15.34
N MET A 409 6.85 -2.66 -14.02
CA MET A 409 6.26 -3.55 -13.02
C MET A 409 4.73 -3.51 -13.05
N ARG A 410 4.12 -2.33 -13.13
CA ARG A 410 2.67 -2.20 -13.26
C ARG A 410 2.13 -2.82 -14.54
N ALA A 411 2.84 -2.70 -15.64
CA ALA A 411 2.47 -3.35 -16.90
C ALA A 411 2.49 -4.89 -16.79
N PHE A 412 3.51 -5.45 -16.13
CA PHE A 412 3.57 -6.88 -15.82
C PHE A 412 2.41 -7.31 -14.91
N GLU A 413 2.24 -6.61 -13.80
CA GLU A 413 1.16 -6.86 -12.83
C GLU A 413 -0.20 -6.91 -13.49
N THR A 414 -0.46 -5.99 -14.41
CA THR A 414 -1.73 -5.94 -15.15
C THR A 414 -1.93 -7.16 -16.05
N GLN A 415 -0.89 -7.59 -16.75
CA GLN A 415 -0.96 -8.79 -17.57
C GLN A 415 -1.17 -10.04 -16.69
N ALA A 416 -0.43 -10.13 -15.59
CA ALA A 416 -0.58 -11.21 -14.63
C ALA A 416 -1.99 -11.25 -14.02
N GLU A 417 -2.60 -10.08 -13.79
CA GLU A 417 -3.96 -9.98 -13.26
C GLU A 417 -5.01 -10.51 -14.23
N LEU A 418 -4.95 -10.10 -15.49
CA LEU A 418 -5.84 -10.63 -16.53
C LEU A 418 -5.75 -12.15 -16.69
N LEU A 419 -4.58 -12.71 -16.40
CA LEU A 419 -4.26 -14.13 -16.53
C LEU A 419 -4.17 -14.83 -15.17
N PHE A 420 -4.70 -14.23 -14.10
CA PHE A 420 -4.47 -14.68 -12.72
C PHE A 420 -4.73 -16.18 -12.52
N SER A 421 -5.82 -16.69 -13.04
CA SER A 421 -6.17 -18.12 -12.95
C SER A 421 -5.13 -19.05 -13.58
N ASP A 422 -4.36 -18.56 -14.54
CA ASP A 422 -3.37 -19.34 -15.28
C ASP A 422 -1.97 -19.25 -14.69
N VAL A 423 -1.62 -18.10 -14.10
CA VAL A 423 -0.23 -17.79 -13.74
C VAL A 423 0.02 -17.71 -12.23
N SER A 424 -1.02 -17.55 -11.40
CA SER A 424 -0.88 -17.23 -9.98
C SER A 424 -0.04 -18.23 -9.18
N GLY A 425 -0.19 -19.54 -9.43
CA GLY A 425 0.58 -20.56 -8.70
C GLY A 425 2.08 -20.50 -8.99
N GLY A 426 2.45 -20.39 -10.26
CA GLY A 426 3.85 -20.23 -10.68
C GLY A 426 4.44 -18.89 -10.25
N LEU A 427 3.62 -17.83 -10.29
CA LEU A 427 4.03 -16.50 -9.90
C LEU A 427 4.31 -16.40 -8.40
N ARG A 428 3.45 -16.99 -7.57
CA ARG A 428 3.69 -17.09 -6.12
C ARG A 428 5.04 -17.75 -5.80
N ALA A 429 5.30 -18.92 -6.38
CA ALA A 429 6.57 -19.62 -6.20
C ALA A 429 7.78 -18.79 -6.70
N LEU A 430 7.58 -17.95 -7.72
CA LEU A 430 8.60 -17.00 -8.17
C LEU A 430 8.85 -15.93 -7.12
N MET A 431 7.80 -15.28 -6.60
CA MET A 431 7.90 -14.21 -5.58
C MET A 431 8.61 -14.71 -4.31
N GLU A 432 8.26 -15.91 -3.85
CA GLU A 432 8.92 -16.54 -2.69
C GLU A 432 10.42 -16.76 -2.93
N ARG A 433 10.81 -17.27 -4.10
CA ARG A 433 12.23 -17.46 -4.45
C ARG A 433 12.97 -16.13 -4.56
N MET A 434 12.38 -15.13 -5.21
CA MET A 434 13.00 -13.80 -5.36
C MET A 434 13.20 -13.12 -4.02
N LEU A 435 12.21 -13.21 -3.12
CA LEU A 435 12.35 -12.68 -1.76
C LEU A 435 13.47 -13.38 -0.99
N ALA A 436 13.55 -14.72 -1.04
CA ALA A 436 14.61 -15.46 -0.37
C ALA A 436 16.01 -15.08 -0.88
N GLN A 437 16.17 -14.96 -2.20
CA GLN A 437 17.42 -14.52 -2.83
C GLN A 437 17.75 -13.05 -2.50
N GLY A 438 16.74 -12.19 -2.49
CA GLY A 438 16.89 -10.78 -2.12
C GLY A 438 17.38 -10.60 -0.69
N LEU A 439 16.78 -11.31 0.27
CA LEU A 439 17.19 -11.27 1.68
C LEU A 439 18.61 -11.82 1.90
N GLU A 440 18.99 -12.87 1.18
CA GLU A 440 20.36 -13.40 1.26
C GLU A 440 21.39 -12.43 0.66
N SER A 441 21.05 -11.76 -0.44
CA SER A 441 21.91 -10.76 -1.06
C SER A 441 22.03 -9.49 -0.21
N ASP A 442 20.92 -9.05 0.39
CA ASP A 442 20.86 -7.95 1.33
C ASP A 442 21.74 -8.18 2.56
N ALA A 443 21.67 -9.38 3.15
CA ALA A 443 22.51 -9.72 4.31
C ALA A 443 24.01 -9.59 3.98
N ARG A 444 24.45 -10.15 2.84
CA ARG A 444 25.85 -10.02 2.38
C ARG A 444 26.25 -8.58 2.07
N LEU A 445 25.35 -7.81 1.48
CA LEU A 445 25.59 -6.41 1.18
C LEU A 445 25.75 -5.60 2.47
N CYS A 446 24.86 -5.77 3.43
CA CYS A 446 24.93 -5.06 4.70
C CYS A 446 26.22 -5.37 5.49
N GLU A 447 26.73 -6.62 5.45
CA GLU A 447 28.04 -6.95 6.01
C GLU A 447 29.16 -6.12 5.34
N LYS A 448 29.15 -6.02 4.02
CA LYS A 448 30.13 -5.19 3.27
C LYS A 448 30.01 -3.72 3.60
N LEU A 449 28.77 -3.20 3.62
CA LEU A 449 28.50 -1.78 3.93
C LEU A 449 28.93 -1.44 5.36
N ALA A 450 28.69 -2.34 6.33
CA ALA A 450 29.13 -2.15 7.71
C ALA A 450 30.66 -2.04 7.83
N LEU A 451 31.41 -2.82 7.06
CA LEU A 451 32.88 -2.73 7.02
C LEU A 451 33.35 -1.38 6.46
N LEU A 452 32.78 -0.96 5.32
CA LEU A 452 33.12 0.35 4.72
C LEU A 452 32.81 1.51 5.66
N LEU A 453 31.67 1.48 6.34
CA LEU A 453 31.29 2.51 7.32
C LEU A 453 32.23 2.47 8.54
N ALA A 454 32.65 1.32 9.02
CA ALA A 454 33.60 1.19 10.12
C ALA A 454 35.01 1.70 9.74
N GLU A 455 35.39 1.61 8.48
CA GLU A 455 36.63 2.19 7.93
C GLU A 455 36.52 3.70 7.67
N GLY A 456 35.32 4.28 7.79
CA GLY A 456 35.04 5.68 7.53
C GLY A 456 34.89 6.03 6.05
N ASP A 457 34.79 5.02 5.17
CA ASP A 457 34.61 5.21 3.72
C ASP A 457 33.11 5.27 3.34
N GLU A 458 32.45 6.32 3.81
CA GLU A 458 31.02 6.54 3.56
C GLU A 458 30.72 6.77 2.06
N ALA A 459 31.68 7.32 1.31
CA ALA A 459 31.51 7.57 -0.12
C ALA A 459 31.43 6.26 -0.92
N GLU A 460 32.32 5.29 -0.61
CA GLU A 460 32.28 3.99 -1.26
C GLU A 460 31.09 3.15 -0.75
N ALA A 461 30.71 3.29 0.52
CA ALA A 461 29.50 2.65 1.04
C ALA A 461 28.26 3.13 0.29
N ARG A 462 28.10 4.44 0.10
CA ARG A 462 27.00 5.04 -0.69
C ARG A 462 26.98 4.48 -2.11
N LYS A 463 28.08 4.59 -2.83
CA LYS A 463 28.19 4.10 -4.20
C LYS A 463 27.90 2.60 -4.31
N THR A 464 28.36 1.82 -3.34
CA THR A 464 28.09 0.36 -3.29
C THR A 464 26.59 0.12 -3.10
N ALA A 465 25.92 0.85 -2.22
CA ALA A 465 24.47 0.75 -2.01
C ALA A 465 23.68 1.14 -3.27
N GLU A 466 23.99 2.30 -3.89
CA GLU A 466 23.36 2.76 -5.13
C GLU A 466 23.44 1.71 -6.25
N GLN A 467 24.64 1.15 -6.47
CA GLN A 467 24.84 0.12 -7.49
C GLN A 467 24.10 -1.18 -7.17
N ALA A 468 24.01 -1.56 -5.90
CA ALA A 468 23.29 -2.75 -5.49
C ALA A 468 21.79 -2.59 -5.66
N ASP A 469 21.22 -1.46 -5.26
CA ASP A 469 19.79 -1.16 -5.38
C ASP A 469 19.36 -1.13 -6.86
N ASP A 470 20.14 -0.45 -7.73
CA ASP A 470 19.90 -0.40 -9.17
C ASP A 470 19.99 -1.80 -9.80
N SER A 471 21.02 -2.58 -9.43
CA SER A 471 21.18 -3.95 -9.91
C SER A 471 20.03 -4.87 -9.48
N ALA A 472 19.57 -4.75 -8.24
CA ALA A 472 18.44 -5.52 -7.72
C ALA A 472 17.13 -5.19 -8.48
N LEU A 473 16.89 -3.92 -8.74
CA LEU A 473 15.72 -3.47 -9.49
C LEU A 473 15.73 -3.97 -10.94
N HIS A 474 16.87 -3.87 -11.62
CA HIS A 474 17.02 -4.39 -12.99
C HIS A 474 16.88 -5.91 -13.05
N ALA A 475 17.48 -6.64 -12.10
CA ALA A 475 17.35 -8.10 -12.03
C ALA A 475 15.89 -8.53 -11.81
N ALA A 476 15.16 -7.79 -10.96
CA ALA A 476 13.74 -8.03 -10.74
C ALA A 476 12.92 -7.86 -12.03
N LEU A 477 13.14 -6.76 -12.76
CA LEU A 477 12.47 -6.51 -14.03
C LEU A 477 12.75 -7.57 -15.07
N HIS A 478 14.02 -7.95 -15.27
CA HIS A 478 14.38 -9.03 -16.19
C HIS A 478 13.73 -10.36 -15.82
N THR A 479 13.70 -10.69 -14.52
CA THR A 479 13.05 -11.92 -14.06
C THR A 479 11.56 -11.95 -14.35
N LEU A 480 10.86 -10.80 -14.19
CA LEU A 480 9.45 -10.68 -14.53
C LEU A 480 9.21 -10.81 -16.05
N GLU A 481 10.06 -10.19 -16.87
CA GLU A 481 10.01 -10.28 -18.32
C GLU A 481 10.27 -11.72 -18.81
N ASP A 482 11.25 -12.41 -18.24
CA ASP A 482 11.53 -13.80 -18.54
C ASP A 482 10.35 -14.70 -18.16
N TYR A 483 9.76 -14.46 -16.98
CA TYR A 483 8.57 -15.18 -16.55
C TYR A 483 7.39 -14.94 -17.51
N ALA A 484 7.16 -13.69 -17.91
CA ALA A 484 6.14 -13.34 -18.89
C ALA A 484 6.37 -14.09 -20.21
N CYS A 485 7.58 -14.02 -20.76
CA CYS A 485 7.94 -14.72 -22.02
C CYS A 485 7.74 -16.24 -21.93
N ALA A 486 8.01 -16.83 -20.76
CA ALA A 486 7.89 -18.27 -20.57
C ALA A 486 6.44 -18.74 -20.41
N ASN A 487 5.59 -17.94 -19.71
CA ASN A 487 4.28 -18.39 -19.26
C ASN A 487 3.11 -17.89 -20.11
N PHE A 488 3.26 -16.76 -20.81
CA PHE A 488 2.23 -16.30 -21.74
C PHE A 488 2.84 -15.73 -23.03
N ALA A 489 2.06 -15.74 -24.10
CA ALA A 489 2.48 -15.15 -25.36
C ALA A 489 2.22 -13.64 -25.32
N ALA A 490 3.27 -12.84 -25.49
CA ALA A 490 3.11 -11.42 -25.73
C ALA A 490 2.49 -11.20 -27.11
N VAL A 491 1.43 -10.39 -27.19
CA VAL A 491 0.82 -9.99 -28.45
C VAL A 491 0.97 -8.48 -28.64
N ARG A 492 1.26 -8.09 -29.88
CA ARG A 492 1.25 -6.68 -30.25
C ARG A 492 -0.19 -6.23 -30.42
N LEU A 493 -0.62 -5.29 -29.59
CA LEU A 493 -1.96 -4.72 -29.61
C LEU A 493 -1.97 -3.39 -30.38
N SER A 494 -3.00 -3.15 -31.16
CA SER A 494 -3.29 -1.88 -31.83
C SER A 494 -4.74 -1.49 -31.55
N LEU A 495 -4.92 -0.27 -31.08
CA LEU A 495 -6.20 0.33 -30.70
C LEU A 495 -6.49 1.56 -31.55
N PRO A 496 -7.74 2.03 -31.66
CA PRO A 496 -8.06 3.33 -32.22
C PRO A 496 -7.26 4.44 -31.54
N MET A 497 -6.83 5.45 -32.29
CA MET A 497 -6.04 6.57 -31.75
C MET A 497 -6.78 7.38 -30.70
N ALA A 498 -8.13 7.40 -30.78
CA ALA A 498 -8.98 8.06 -29.80
C ALA A 498 -10.27 7.26 -29.60
N LEU A 499 -10.74 7.24 -28.36
CA LEU A 499 -11.98 6.61 -27.94
C LEU A 499 -12.88 7.67 -27.27
N SER A 500 -14.20 7.49 -27.36
CA SER A 500 -15.14 8.41 -26.72
C SER A 500 -15.37 8.04 -25.25
N VAL A 501 -15.43 9.03 -24.37
CA VAL A 501 -15.90 8.83 -22.98
C VAL A 501 -17.44 8.70 -22.91
N CYS A 502 -18.15 9.11 -23.97
CA CYS A 502 -19.59 9.03 -24.08
C CYS A 502 -19.99 8.37 -25.42
N PRO A 503 -19.69 7.08 -25.61
CA PRO A 503 -20.02 6.39 -26.85
C PRO A 503 -21.53 6.20 -27.00
N GLN A 504 -21.99 6.01 -28.22
CA GLN A 504 -23.38 5.70 -28.50
C GLN A 504 -23.69 4.22 -28.21
N GLU A 505 -24.94 3.93 -27.87
CA GLU A 505 -25.39 2.55 -27.69
C GLU A 505 -25.15 1.73 -28.97
N GLY A 506 -24.52 0.56 -28.84
CA GLY A 506 -24.16 -0.31 -29.94
C GLY A 506 -22.82 0.00 -30.60
N GLU A 507 -22.12 1.08 -30.20
CA GLU A 507 -20.77 1.38 -30.65
C GLU A 507 -19.78 0.32 -30.16
N ARG A 508 -18.81 -0.05 -31.03
CA ARG A 508 -17.81 -1.07 -30.75
C ARG A 508 -16.40 -0.49 -30.81
N VAL A 509 -15.58 -0.92 -29.86
CA VAL A 509 -14.12 -0.71 -29.89
C VAL A 509 -13.49 -1.94 -30.51
N ARG A 510 -12.74 -1.73 -31.59
CA ARG A 510 -12.01 -2.77 -32.29
C ARG A 510 -10.54 -2.75 -31.90
N ALA A 511 -10.12 -3.80 -31.23
CA ALA A 511 -8.73 -4.07 -30.90
C ALA A 511 -8.13 -5.04 -31.92
N VAL A 512 -7.05 -4.67 -32.57
CA VAL A 512 -6.32 -5.55 -33.51
C VAL A 512 -5.07 -6.05 -32.81
N PHE A 513 -4.81 -7.35 -32.87
CA PHE A 513 -3.60 -7.92 -32.31
C PHE A 513 -3.02 -9.02 -33.20
N HIS A 514 -1.74 -9.28 -33.06
CA HIS A 514 -0.99 -10.25 -33.82
C HIS A 514 -0.46 -11.35 -32.92
N THR A 515 -0.73 -12.59 -33.30
CA THR A 515 -0.20 -13.78 -32.63
C THR A 515 -0.02 -14.92 -33.61
N ALA A 516 1.12 -15.62 -33.53
CA ALA A 516 1.37 -16.83 -34.31
C ALA A 516 0.53 -18.04 -33.90
N ARG A 517 -0.29 -17.91 -32.84
CA ARG A 517 -1.13 -18.96 -32.26
C ARG A 517 -2.61 -18.65 -32.52
N THR A 518 -3.44 -19.66 -32.61
CA THR A 518 -4.88 -19.48 -32.80
C THR A 518 -5.56 -19.12 -31.49
N PRO A 519 -6.11 -17.91 -31.31
CA PRO A 519 -6.88 -17.54 -30.11
C PRO A 519 -8.22 -18.25 -30.05
N VAL A 520 -8.77 -18.39 -28.84
CA VAL A 520 -10.09 -18.97 -28.61
C VAL A 520 -11.07 -17.87 -28.22
N GLU A 521 -12.20 -17.77 -28.92
CA GLU A 521 -13.17 -16.68 -28.80
C GLU A 521 -13.66 -16.42 -27.36
N ASN A 522 -13.87 -17.48 -26.59
CA ASN A 522 -14.42 -17.38 -25.23
C ASN A 522 -13.42 -16.91 -24.17
N ALA A 523 -12.18 -16.63 -24.53
CA ALA A 523 -11.11 -16.28 -23.59
C ALA A 523 -10.61 -14.83 -23.77
N MET A 524 -11.37 -14.00 -24.49
CA MET A 524 -10.97 -12.63 -24.80
C MET A 524 -11.42 -11.66 -23.71
N ILE A 525 -10.49 -10.93 -23.17
CA ILE A 525 -10.71 -9.98 -22.09
C ILE A 525 -9.98 -8.69 -22.42
N LEU A 526 -10.68 -7.57 -22.33
CA LEU A 526 -10.07 -6.25 -22.38
C LEU A 526 -10.19 -5.60 -21.00
N GLY A 527 -9.07 -5.37 -20.34
CA GLY A 527 -8.99 -4.63 -19.10
C GLY A 527 -8.58 -3.19 -19.34
N VAL A 528 -9.12 -2.25 -18.60
CA VAL A 528 -8.72 -0.86 -18.60
C VAL A 528 -7.87 -0.58 -17.38
N ILE A 529 -6.66 -0.06 -17.59
CA ILE A 529 -5.84 0.47 -16.53
C ILE A 529 -5.90 1.98 -16.62
N HIS A 530 -6.38 2.58 -15.58
CA HIS A 530 -6.19 4.01 -15.42
C HIS A 530 -4.70 4.30 -15.27
N THR A 531 -4.15 5.22 -16.06
CA THR A 531 -2.73 5.61 -16.00
C THR A 531 -2.31 6.08 -14.61
N ASN A 532 -3.26 6.36 -13.76
CA ASN A 532 -3.11 6.87 -12.40
C ASN A 532 -3.60 5.91 -11.32
N THR A 533 -3.45 4.59 -11.48
CA THR A 533 -3.45 3.60 -10.40
C THR A 533 -4.72 2.91 -9.96
N LYS A 534 -5.90 3.23 -10.45
CA LYS A 534 -6.96 2.21 -10.35
C LYS A 534 -6.84 1.28 -11.53
N LEU A 535 -6.40 0.07 -11.26
CA LEU A 535 -6.81 -1.04 -12.08
C LEU A 535 -8.33 -1.10 -11.96
N ALA A 536 -9.03 -0.52 -12.90
CA ALA A 536 -10.45 -0.71 -13.01
C ALA A 536 -10.66 -2.10 -13.62
N PHE A 537 -10.50 -3.16 -12.80
CA PHE A 537 -10.86 -4.53 -13.17
C PHE A 537 -12.34 -4.72 -13.42
N ALA A 538 -13.12 -3.73 -13.12
CA ALA A 538 -14.54 -3.70 -13.41
C ALA A 538 -14.90 -3.99 -14.87
N SER A 539 -13.93 -4.20 -15.74
CA SER A 539 -14.19 -4.30 -17.16
C SER A 539 -13.48 -5.44 -17.86
N VAL A 540 -13.65 -6.63 -17.32
CA VAL A 540 -13.54 -7.81 -18.15
C VAL A 540 -14.73 -7.80 -19.13
N ILE A 541 -14.50 -7.27 -20.32
CA ILE A 541 -15.52 -7.13 -21.35
C ILE A 541 -15.31 -8.25 -22.34
N PRO A 542 -16.19 -9.25 -22.42
CA PRO A 542 -16.11 -10.27 -23.45
C PRO A 542 -16.22 -9.63 -24.84
N GLY A 543 -15.18 -9.80 -25.66
CA GLY A 543 -15.18 -9.38 -27.05
C GLY A 543 -15.56 -10.51 -27.98
N THR A 544 -15.98 -10.18 -29.20
CA THR A 544 -16.07 -11.13 -30.31
C THR A 544 -14.75 -11.18 -31.03
N LEU A 545 -14.32 -12.37 -31.47
CA LEU A 545 -13.06 -12.59 -32.16
C LEU A 545 -13.30 -12.81 -33.64
N GLN A 546 -12.51 -12.15 -34.48
CA GLN A 546 -12.49 -12.35 -35.93
C GLN A 546 -11.06 -12.50 -36.45
N SER A 547 -10.77 -13.54 -37.20
CA SER A 547 -9.54 -13.60 -38.00
C SER A 547 -9.62 -12.61 -39.16
N ILE A 548 -8.59 -11.78 -39.30
CA ILE A 548 -8.52 -10.78 -40.37
C ILE A 548 -7.43 -11.07 -41.41
N GLY A 549 -6.77 -12.23 -41.26
CA GLY A 549 -5.81 -12.76 -42.24
C GLY A 549 -4.39 -12.87 -41.66
N GLY A 550 -3.66 -13.90 -42.07
CA GLY A 550 -2.33 -14.19 -41.55
C GLY A 550 -2.36 -14.51 -40.05
N ASP A 551 -1.51 -13.82 -39.27
CA ASP A 551 -1.41 -13.88 -37.81
C ASP A 551 -2.22 -12.78 -37.13
N ALA A 552 -3.02 -12.02 -37.87
CA ALA A 552 -3.78 -10.88 -37.36
C ALA A 552 -5.22 -11.28 -37.00
N TYR A 553 -5.66 -10.80 -35.85
CA TYR A 553 -6.99 -10.99 -35.29
C TYR A 553 -7.57 -9.65 -34.85
N ALA A 554 -8.89 -9.52 -34.95
CA ALA A 554 -9.63 -8.41 -34.37
C ALA A 554 -10.56 -8.89 -33.26
N ALA A 555 -10.55 -8.22 -32.13
CA ALA A 555 -11.52 -8.38 -31.07
C ALA A 555 -12.39 -7.13 -30.97
N GLU A 556 -13.70 -7.29 -30.88
CA GLU A 556 -14.65 -6.20 -30.76
C GLU A 556 -15.29 -6.20 -29.37
N PHE A 557 -15.25 -5.05 -28.71
CA PHE A 557 -15.74 -4.83 -27.37
C PHE A 557 -16.83 -3.77 -27.36
N ASP A 558 -17.72 -3.85 -26.41
CA ASP A 558 -18.77 -2.85 -26.20
C ASP A 558 -18.17 -1.54 -25.70
N ALA A 559 -18.31 -0.47 -26.48
CA ALA A 559 -17.72 0.83 -26.16
C ALA A 559 -18.37 1.49 -24.94
N VAL A 560 -19.67 1.28 -24.70
CA VAL A 560 -20.39 1.81 -23.52
C VAL A 560 -19.86 1.15 -22.26
N ARG A 561 -19.67 -0.16 -22.27
CA ARG A 561 -19.07 -0.89 -21.15
C ARG A 561 -17.63 -0.46 -20.90
N LEU A 562 -16.84 -0.25 -21.95
CA LEU A 562 -15.47 0.22 -21.83
C LEU A 562 -15.43 1.63 -21.19
N SER A 563 -16.30 2.52 -21.65
CA SER A 563 -16.38 3.90 -21.16
C SER A 563 -16.93 4.01 -19.74
N SER A 564 -17.75 3.05 -19.31
CA SER A 564 -18.33 3.09 -17.96
C SER A 564 -17.30 3.09 -16.84
N VAL A 565 -16.07 2.64 -17.11
CA VAL A 565 -14.93 2.64 -16.17
C VAL A 565 -13.98 3.83 -16.37
N ILE A 566 -14.26 4.67 -17.37
CA ILE A 566 -13.47 5.86 -17.69
C ILE A 566 -14.12 7.07 -17.00
N GLN A 567 -13.47 7.62 -16.01
CA GLN A 567 -14.01 8.74 -15.23
C GLN A 567 -13.85 10.10 -15.89
N SER A 568 -12.85 10.26 -16.77
CA SER A 568 -12.54 11.52 -17.44
C SER A 568 -11.83 11.31 -18.76
N ALA A 569 -11.79 12.33 -19.60
CA ALA A 569 -10.92 12.34 -20.78
C ALA A 569 -9.44 12.26 -20.34
N GLY A 570 -8.62 11.51 -21.06
CA GLY A 570 -7.21 11.31 -20.73
C GLY A 570 -6.59 10.12 -21.44
N GLN A 571 -5.35 9.81 -21.08
CA GLN A 571 -4.63 8.64 -21.55
C GLN A 571 -4.88 7.47 -20.60
N TYR A 572 -5.13 6.30 -21.19
CA TYR A 572 -5.38 5.05 -20.48
C TYR A 572 -4.57 3.92 -21.09
N MET A 573 -4.10 3.01 -20.27
CA MET A 573 -3.51 1.76 -20.73
C MET A 573 -4.62 0.71 -20.80
N LEU A 574 -4.75 0.09 -21.96
CA LEU A 574 -5.68 -1.01 -22.19
C LEU A 574 -4.91 -2.32 -22.30
N ALA A 575 -5.39 -3.34 -21.62
CA ALA A 575 -4.81 -4.66 -21.64
C ALA A 575 -5.77 -5.64 -22.30
N LEU A 576 -5.29 -6.41 -23.25
CA LEU A 576 -6.00 -7.51 -23.88
C LEU A 576 -5.39 -8.82 -23.37
N GLY A 577 -6.22 -9.71 -22.87
CA GLY A 577 -5.83 -11.05 -22.47
C GLY A 577 -6.72 -12.11 -23.07
N GLY A 578 -6.22 -13.32 -23.17
CA GLY A 578 -6.99 -14.44 -23.67
C GLY A 578 -6.20 -15.74 -23.67
N ARG A 579 -6.76 -16.76 -24.29
CA ARG A 579 -6.19 -18.09 -24.39
C ARG A 579 -6.13 -18.54 -25.85
N CYS A 580 -5.05 -19.23 -26.21
CA CYS A 580 -4.92 -19.89 -27.50
C CYS A 580 -5.52 -21.30 -27.46
N ALA A 581 -5.79 -21.88 -28.63
CA ALA A 581 -6.35 -23.22 -28.80
C ALA A 581 -5.47 -24.34 -28.19
N ASP A 582 -4.17 -24.10 -28.09
CA ASP A 582 -3.22 -25.00 -27.43
C ASP A 582 -3.19 -24.84 -25.89
N GLY A 583 -4.09 -24.01 -25.34
CA GLY A 583 -4.19 -23.74 -23.89
C GLY A 583 -3.26 -22.66 -23.39
N ARG A 584 -2.29 -22.14 -24.17
CA ARG A 584 -1.37 -21.11 -23.75
C ARG A 584 -2.08 -19.75 -23.62
N PRO A 585 -1.98 -19.07 -22.48
CA PRO A 585 -2.52 -17.71 -22.34
C PRO A 585 -1.69 -16.71 -23.16
N PHE A 586 -2.31 -15.59 -23.52
CA PHE A 586 -1.63 -14.46 -24.15
C PHE A 586 -2.10 -13.14 -23.56
N ALA A 587 -1.24 -12.12 -23.61
CA ALA A 587 -1.58 -10.78 -23.19
C ALA A 587 -0.88 -9.73 -24.06
N GLY A 588 -1.51 -8.58 -24.21
CA GLY A 588 -0.97 -7.39 -24.86
C GLY A 588 -1.44 -6.11 -24.18
N LEU A 589 -0.64 -5.07 -24.30
CA LEU A 589 -0.91 -3.75 -23.72
C LEU A 589 -0.76 -2.69 -24.81
N GLU A 590 -1.64 -1.69 -24.78
CA GLU A 590 -1.51 -0.49 -25.61
C GLU A 590 -2.19 0.70 -24.92
N THR A 591 -1.74 1.90 -25.23
CA THR A 591 -2.35 3.13 -24.74
C THR A 591 -3.41 3.65 -25.71
N ALA A 592 -4.46 4.23 -25.14
CA ALA A 592 -5.51 4.90 -25.90
C ALA A 592 -5.89 6.22 -25.23
N ALA A 593 -6.13 7.25 -26.04
CA ALA A 593 -6.69 8.51 -25.57
C ALA A 593 -8.21 8.42 -25.52
N PHE A 594 -8.80 8.75 -24.37
CA PHE A 594 -10.23 8.95 -24.25
C PHE A 594 -10.55 10.44 -24.33
N GLN A 595 -11.48 10.81 -25.22
CA GLN A 595 -11.86 12.18 -25.51
C GLN A 595 -13.36 12.39 -25.23
N LYS A 596 -13.73 13.64 -24.89
CA LYS A 596 -15.13 14.03 -24.68
C LYS A 596 -15.92 14.02 -25.98
#